data_042eced80a4901b8d395bd4a085bf017
#
_entry.id   042eced80a4901b8d395bd4a085bf017
#
_cell.length_a   1.000
_cell.length_b   1.000
_cell.length_c   1.000
_cell.angle_alpha   90.00
_cell.angle_beta   90.00
_cell.angle_gamma   90.00
#
_symmetry.space_group_name_H-M   'P 1'
#
loop_
_entity.id
_entity.type
_entity.pdbx_description
1 polymer ?
#
loop_
_entity_poly.entity_id
_entity_poly.type
_entity_poly.pdbx_seq_one_letter_code
_entity_poly.pdbx_strand_id
1 'polypeptide(L)'
;MTLATKPLSNYIAVVFDFDDTLVPDTVDSLLESLNIDALTFRRQRIQPLIDSGWDKILARFYAIIEESKRQGNKITQEYLANFGKNLAPFDGASEMFDRLRQSAYAINPKVKVEFYLISCGMVEIARNNCIAPNLKAMWGCEFHYGKEGEIEFLKKLVTHT
;
A
#
# COMPACT_ATOMS: atom_id res chain seq x y z
N MET A 1 -44.10 15.36 17.67
CA MET A 1 -43.29 15.85 16.54
C MET A 1 -42.25 14.78 16.20
N THR A 2 -42.57 13.91 15.26
CA THR A 2 -41.66 12.83 14.86
C THR A 2 -40.59 13.42 13.93
N LEU A 3 -39.35 13.47 14.40
CA LEU A 3 -38.21 13.83 13.55
C LEU A 3 -38.13 12.80 12.45
N ALA A 4 -38.45 13.21 11.22
CA ALA A 4 -38.22 12.39 10.03
C ALA A 4 -36.70 12.13 9.95
N THR A 5 -36.30 10.95 10.36
CA THR A 5 -34.92 10.49 10.17
C THR A 5 -34.68 10.37 8.68
N LYS A 6 -33.77 11.21 8.18
CA LYS A 6 -33.28 11.13 6.79
C LYS A 6 -32.85 9.66 6.53
N PRO A 7 -33.28 9.03 5.44
CA PRO A 7 -32.89 7.64 5.20
C PRO A 7 -31.36 7.55 5.20
N LEU A 8 -30.83 6.63 6.00
CA LEU A 8 -29.41 6.30 6.00
C LEU A 8 -29.01 5.87 4.58
N SER A 9 -27.86 6.32 4.12
CA SER A 9 -27.31 5.89 2.84
C SER A 9 -27.24 4.36 2.82
N ASN A 10 -27.64 3.75 1.68
CA ASN A 10 -27.49 2.31 1.46
C ASN A 10 -26.07 1.94 1.01
N TYR A 11 -25.15 2.89 0.99
CA TYR A 11 -23.76 2.69 0.60
C TYR A 11 -22.82 3.23 1.68
N ILE A 12 -21.87 2.40 2.06
CA ILE A 12 -20.75 2.75 2.93
C ILE A 12 -19.46 2.46 2.15
N ALA A 13 -18.66 3.49 1.92
CA ALA A 13 -17.31 3.34 1.41
C ALA A 13 -16.34 3.45 2.59
N VAL A 14 -15.54 2.40 2.80
CA VAL A 14 -14.46 2.41 3.79
C VAL A 14 -13.14 2.47 3.03
N VAL A 15 -12.35 3.46 3.33
CA VAL A 15 -11.04 3.69 2.69
C VAL A 15 -9.95 3.40 3.70
N PHE A 16 -9.03 2.51 3.34
CA PHE A 16 -7.88 2.15 4.16
C PHE A 16 -6.60 2.71 3.56
N ASP A 17 -5.65 3.03 4.40
CA ASP A 17 -4.25 3.03 4.06
C ASP A 17 -3.71 1.59 4.06
N PHE A 18 -2.49 1.37 3.57
CA PHE A 18 -1.90 0.05 3.47
C PHE A 18 -0.77 -0.16 4.46
N ASP A 19 0.31 0.62 4.33
CA ASP A 19 1.52 0.53 5.16
C ASP A 19 1.19 0.91 6.62
N ASP A 20 1.66 0.12 7.58
CA ASP A 20 1.42 0.28 9.03
C ASP A 20 -0.08 0.34 9.42
N THR A 21 -0.98 -0.01 8.49
CA THR A 21 -2.42 -0.06 8.71
C THR A 21 -2.98 -1.47 8.50
N LEU A 22 -2.76 -2.06 7.33
CA LEU A 22 -3.20 -3.42 7.00
C LEU A 22 -2.05 -4.42 6.99
N VAL A 23 -0.85 -3.95 6.69
CA VAL A 23 0.40 -4.71 6.64
C VAL A 23 1.53 -3.89 7.30
N PRO A 24 2.66 -4.49 7.69
CA PRO A 24 3.86 -3.75 8.06
C PRO A 24 4.35 -2.84 6.92
N ASP A 25 5.14 -1.80 7.24
CA ASP A 25 5.72 -0.90 6.23
C ASP A 25 6.37 -1.71 5.10
N THR A 26 5.84 -1.52 3.88
CA THR A 26 6.23 -2.34 2.72
C THR A 26 7.66 -2.07 2.26
N VAL A 27 8.18 -0.86 2.47
CA VAL A 27 9.56 -0.54 2.12
C VAL A 27 10.55 -1.16 3.09
N ASP A 28 10.28 -1.10 4.38
CA ASP A 28 11.14 -1.72 5.39
C ASP A 28 11.15 -3.24 5.20
N SER A 29 9.98 -3.85 5.06
CA SER A 29 9.85 -5.29 4.82
C SER A 29 10.51 -5.73 3.48
N LEU A 30 10.42 -4.89 2.43
CA LEU A 30 11.10 -5.13 1.15
C LEU A 30 12.62 -5.09 1.32
N LEU A 31 13.17 -4.10 2.03
CA LEU A 31 14.60 -4.00 2.30
C LEU A 31 15.10 -5.19 3.11
N GLU A 32 14.37 -5.60 4.13
CA GLU A 32 14.68 -6.78 4.94
C GLU A 32 14.70 -8.06 4.09
N SER A 33 13.77 -8.21 3.15
CA SER A 33 13.74 -9.34 2.21
C SER A 33 14.98 -9.40 1.28
N LEU A 34 15.65 -8.27 1.12
CA LEU A 34 16.91 -8.13 0.37
C LEU A 34 18.16 -8.22 1.28
N ASN A 35 17.99 -8.53 2.57
CA ASN A 35 19.00 -8.53 3.62
C ASN A 35 19.63 -7.13 3.84
N ILE A 36 18.83 -6.08 3.70
CA ILE A 36 19.24 -4.71 3.96
C ILE A 36 18.57 -4.25 5.26
N ASP A 37 19.37 -3.73 6.20
CA ASP A 37 18.86 -3.11 7.42
C ASP A 37 18.13 -1.81 7.09
N ALA A 38 16.80 -1.80 7.29
CA ALA A 38 15.93 -0.71 6.89
C ALA A 38 16.27 0.60 7.63
N LEU A 39 16.63 0.53 8.92
CA LEU A 39 16.95 1.71 9.70
C LEU A 39 18.25 2.38 9.20
N THR A 40 19.26 1.58 8.92
CA THR A 40 20.53 2.07 8.35
C THR A 40 20.31 2.64 6.96
N PHE A 41 19.51 1.96 6.13
CA PHE A 41 19.15 2.43 4.79
C PHE A 41 18.42 3.77 4.84
N ARG A 42 17.41 3.91 5.69
CA ARG A 42 16.70 5.19 5.88
C ARG A 42 17.66 6.32 6.25
N ARG A 43 18.54 6.08 7.21
CA ARG A 43 19.50 7.09 7.69
C ARG A 43 20.53 7.48 6.63
N GLN A 44 21.06 6.51 5.88
CA GLN A 44 22.19 6.73 4.98
C GLN A 44 21.79 7.08 3.56
N ARG A 45 20.59 6.65 3.11
CA ARG A 45 20.18 6.76 1.71
C ARG A 45 18.96 7.69 1.53
N ILE A 46 18.02 7.70 2.45
CA ILE A 46 16.79 8.48 2.32
C ILE A 46 16.91 9.83 3.02
N GLN A 47 17.38 9.84 4.26
CA GLN A 47 17.43 11.07 5.06
C GLN A 47 18.27 12.19 4.42
N PRO A 48 19.46 11.94 3.81
CA PRO A 48 20.22 12.98 3.14
C PRO A 48 19.47 13.64 1.96
N LEU A 49 18.62 12.89 1.27
CA LEU A 49 17.77 13.45 0.21
C LEU A 49 16.72 14.39 0.80
N ILE A 50 16.05 13.96 1.86
CA ILE A 50 15.06 14.79 2.57
C ILE A 50 15.71 16.08 3.09
N ASP A 51 16.88 15.98 3.72
CA ASP A 51 17.63 17.12 4.25
C ASP A 51 18.05 18.09 3.13
N SER A 52 18.21 17.60 1.91
CA SER A 52 18.48 18.42 0.72
C SER A 52 17.22 19.00 0.04
N GLY A 53 16.03 18.77 0.64
CA GLY A 53 14.77 19.38 0.19
C GLY A 53 13.90 18.47 -0.69
N TRP A 54 14.20 17.18 -0.78
CA TRP A 54 13.34 16.24 -1.50
C TRP A 54 12.05 15.98 -0.73
N ASP A 55 10.95 15.79 -1.47
CA ASP A 55 9.75 15.20 -0.93
C ASP A 55 10.04 13.79 -0.36
N LYS A 56 9.44 13.46 0.79
CA LYS A 56 9.73 12.22 1.52
C LYS A 56 9.41 10.96 0.70
N ILE A 57 8.33 10.98 -0.06
CA ILE A 57 7.89 9.84 -0.86
C ILE A 57 8.83 9.68 -2.07
N LEU A 58 9.15 10.79 -2.74
CA LEU A 58 10.10 10.77 -3.85
C LEU A 58 11.50 10.32 -3.42
N ALA A 59 12.00 10.83 -2.30
CA ALA A 59 13.29 10.42 -1.75
C ALA A 59 13.35 8.91 -1.46
N ARG A 60 12.27 8.37 -0.87
CA ARG A 60 12.15 6.96 -0.53
C ARG A 60 12.20 6.08 -1.78
N PHE A 61 11.40 6.38 -2.80
CA PHE A 61 11.36 5.60 -4.04
C PHE A 61 12.62 5.76 -4.88
N TYR A 62 13.18 6.96 -4.93
CA TYR A 62 14.46 7.17 -5.59
C TYR A 62 15.57 6.31 -4.97
N ALA A 63 15.68 6.30 -3.64
CA ALA A 63 16.65 5.49 -2.95
C ALA A 63 16.50 3.98 -3.23
N ILE A 64 15.25 3.48 -3.32
CA ILE A 64 14.96 2.08 -3.68
C ILE A 64 15.37 1.76 -5.12
N ILE A 65 15.08 2.65 -6.07
CA ILE A 65 15.48 2.48 -7.47
C ILE A 65 17.01 2.40 -7.57
N GLU A 66 17.71 3.31 -6.94
CA GLU A 66 19.18 3.31 -6.94
C GLU A 66 19.74 2.05 -6.26
N GLU A 67 19.12 1.57 -5.19
CA GLU A 67 19.53 0.34 -4.54
C GLU A 67 19.28 -0.88 -5.42
N SER A 68 18.15 -0.94 -6.11
CA SER A 68 17.86 -2.01 -7.08
C SER A 68 18.96 -2.07 -8.16
N LYS A 69 19.33 -0.93 -8.74
CA LYS A 69 20.42 -0.83 -9.72
C LYS A 69 21.75 -1.32 -9.18
N ARG A 70 22.10 -0.92 -7.93
CA ARG A 70 23.34 -1.38 -7.27
C ARG A 70 23.41 -2.88 -7.07
N GLN A 71 22.26 -3.53 -6.91
CA GLN A 71 22.14 -4.98 -6.76
C GLN A 71 21.88 -5.71 -8.09
N GLY A 72 22.13 -5.08 -9.23
CA GLY A 72 21.94 -5.68 -10.55
C GLY A 72 20.48 -5.76 -10.97
N ASN A 73 19.69 -4.72 -10.69
CA ASN A 73 18.26 -4.61 -11.01
C ASN A 73 17.39 -5.70 -10.37
N LYS A 74 17.67 -6.01 -9.10
CA LYS A 74 17.05 -7.12 -8.39
C LYS A 74 15.57 -6.91 -8.10
N ILE A 75 15.12 -5.66 -7.96
CA ILE A 75 13.71 -5.33 -7.74
C ILE A 75 13.03 -5.21 -9.10
N THR A 76 12.27 -6.23 -9.45
CA THR A 76 11.49 -6.30 -10.69
C THR A 76 9.99 -6.28 -10.38
N GLN A 77 9.17 -6.11 -11.41
CA GLN A 77 7.73 -6.24 -11.29
C GLN A 77 7.32 -7.60 -10.70
N GLU A 78 7.97 -8.67 -11.18
CA GLU A 78 7.72 -10.02 -10.66
C GLU A 78 8.16 -10.16 -9.21
N TYR A 79 9.31 -9.59 -8.84
CA TYR A 79 9.78 -9.58 -7.46
C TYR A 79 8.76 -8.90 -6.53
N LEU A 80 8.27 -7.70 -6.90
CA LEU A 80 7.27 -6.97 -6.12
C LEU A 80 5.94 -7.73 -6.04
N ALA A 81 5.52 -8.38 -7.12
CA ALA A 81 4.31 -9.20 -7.12
C ALA A 81 4.44 -10.42 -6.18
N ASN A 82 5.56 -11.13 -6.23
CA ASN A 82 5.84 -12.26 -5.36
C ASN A 82 6.01 -11.82 -3.90
N PHE A 83 6.67 -10.70 -3.66
CA PHE A 83 6.78 -10.11 -2.34
C PHE A 83 5.38 -9.80 -1.75
N GLY A 84 4.49 -9.16 -2.54
CA GLY A 84 3.13 -8.85 -2.13
C GLY A 84 2.31 -10.09 -1.74
N LYS A 85 2.46 -11.19 -2.49
CA LYS A 85 1.80 -12.48 -2.18
C LYS A 85 2.23 -13.07 -0.84
N ASN A 86 3.48 -12.86 -0.46
CA ASN A 86 4.07 -13.43 0.75
C ASN A 86 4.04 -12.48 1.96
N LEU A 87 3.72 -11.21 1.76
CA LEU A 87 3.62 -10.23 2.85
C LEU A 87 2.38 -10.52 3.69
N ALA A 88 2.59 -10.89 4.94
CA ALA A 88 1.49 -11.18 5.87
C ALA A 88 0.80 -9.87 6.32
N PRO A 89 -0.54 -9.80 6.25
CA PRO A 89 -1.29 -8.74 6.90
C PRO A 89 -1.16 -8.83 8.44
N PHE A 90 -1.46 -7.73 9.12
CA PHE A 90 -1.59 -7.75 10.57
C PHE A 90 -2.71 -8.70 11.01
N ASP A 91 -2.57 -9.23 12.21
CA ASP A 91 -3.56 -10.14 12.81
C ASP A 91 -4.96 -9.51 12.80
N GLY A 92 -5.92 -10.24 12.27
CA GLY A 92 -7.32 -9.80 12.16
C GLY A 92 -7.62 -8.87 10.97
N ALA A 93 -6.62 -8.42 10.20
CA ALA A 93 -6.86 -7.53 9.06
C ALA A 93 -7.65 -8.23 7.93
N SER A 94 -7.40 -9.51 7.70
CA SER A 94 -8.12 -10.28 6.68
C SER A 94 -9.58 -10.51 7.06
N GLU A 95 -9.86 -10.82 8.32
CA GLU A 95 -11.21 -11.10 8.84
C GLU A 95 -12.03 -9.83 9.05
N MET A 96 -11.39 -8.69 9.19
CA MET A 96 -12.02 -7.39 9.44
C MET A 96 -13.03 -7.05 8.35
N PHE A 97 -12.75 -7.34 7.09
CA PHE A 97 -13.62 -7.00 5.96
C PHE A 97 -15.00 -7.65 6.11
N ASP A 98 -15.04 -8.95 6.43
CA ASP A 98 -16.29 -9.68 6.63
C ASP A 98 -17.01 -9.26 7.92
N ARG A 99 -16.26 -9.01 8.97
CA ARG A 99 -16.83 -8.50 10.24
C ARG A 99 -17.50 -7.14 10.04
N LEU A 100 -16.89 -6.23 9.28
CA LEU A 100 -17.48 -4.92 8.97
C LEU A 100 -18.74 -5.05 8.10
N ARG A 101 -18.72 -5.93 7.08
CA ARG A 101 -19.93 -6.22 6.26
C ARG A 101 -21.07 -6.75 7.12
N GLN A 102 -20.80 -7.74 7.97
CA GLN A 102 -21.78 -8.35 8.85
C GLN A 102 -22.35 -7.35 9.86
N SER A 103 -21.52 -6.52 10.49
CA SER A 103 -21.95 -5.50 11.43
C SER A 103 -22.84 -4.46 10.76
N ALA A 104 -22.48 -4.01 9.57
CA ALA A 104 -23.28 -3.05 8.82
C ALA A 104 -24.62 -3.66 8.38
N TYR A 105 -24.62 -4.91 7.90
CA TYR A 105 -25.81 -5.64 7.50
C TYR A 105 -26.78 -5.88 8.67
N ALA A 106 -26.28 -6.16 9.85
CA ALA A 106 -27.08 -6.34 11.07
C ALA A 106 -27.90 -5.07 11.43
N ILE A 107 -27.35 -3.88 11.12
CA ILE A 107 -28.02 -2.60 11.36
C ILE A 107 -28.99 -2.27 10.22
N ASN A 108 -28.58 -2.48 8.97
CA ASN A 108 -29.39 -2.21 7.80
C ASN A 108 -29.14 -3.29 6.72
N PRO A 109 -30.06 -4.26 6.53
CA PRO A 109 -29.89 -5.33 5.53
C PRO A 109 -29.82 -4.87 4.08
N LYS A 110 -30.11 -3.60 3.79
CA LYS A 110 -30.00 -3.03 2.44
C LYS A 110 -28.67 -2.34 2.19
N VAL A 111 -27.77 -2.26 3.21
CA VAL A 111 -26.51 -1.56 3.09
C VAL A 111 -25.53 -2.36 2.22
N LYS A 112 -24.82 -1.65 1.35
CA LYS A 112 -23.64 -2.16 0.64
C LYS A 112 -22.40 -1.53 1.23
N VAL A 113 -21.46 -2.36 1.68
CA VAL A 113 -20.16 -1.92 2.16
C VAL A 113 -19.12 -2.22 1.09
N GLU A 114 -18.42 -1.21 0.66
CA GLU A 114 -17.34 -1.29 -0.33
C GLU A 114 -16.06 -0.83 0.32
N PHE A 115 -14.96 -1.53 0.04
CA PHE A 115 -13.65 -1.23 0.59
C PHE A 115 -12.73 -0.73 -0.50
N TYR A 116 -11.92 0.25 -0.16
CA TYR A 116 -10.98 0.93 -1.04
C TYR A 116 -9.64 1.09 -0.33
N LEU A 117 -8.58 1.23 -1.11
CA LEU A 117 -7.24 1.48 -0.59
C LEU A 117 -6.66 2.72 -1.27
N ILE A 118 -6.13 3.62 -0.47
CA ILE A 118 -5.33 4.77 -0.91
C ILE A 118 -4.05 4.77 -0.08
N SER A 119 -2.91 4.58 -0.72
CA SER A 119 -1.61 4.49 -0.05
C SER A 119 -0.54 5.30 -0.76
N CYS A 120 0.40 5.82 0.00
CA CYS A 120 1.65 6.37 -0.53
C CYS A 120 2.69 5.28 -0.87
N GLY A 121 2.37 4.01 -0.59
CA GLY A 121 3.20 2.85 -0.88
C GLY A 121 3.07 2.33 -2.30
N MET A 122 3.73 1.19 -2.56
CA MET A 122 3.76 0.51 -3.87
C MET A 122 2.47 -0.28 -4.08
N VAL A 123 1.60 0.22 -4.98
CA VAL A 123 0.32 -0.45 -5.25
C VAL A 123 0.49 -1.83 -5.89
N GLU A 124 1.62 -2.10 -6.53
CA GLU A 124 1.94 -3.42 -7.06
C GLU A 124 1.99 -4.49 -5.96
N ILE A 125 2.52 -4.15 -4.79
CA ILE A 125 2.54 -5.03 -3.61
C ILE A 125 1.11 -5.25 -3.12
N ALA A 126 0.33 -4.16 -2.94
CA ALA A 126 -1.04 -4.25 -2.46
C ALA A 126 -1.95 -5.07 -3.38
N ARG A 127 -1.81 -4.91 -4.71
CA ARG A 127 -2.58 -5.66 -5.72
C ARG A 127 -2.34 -7.16 -5.69
N ASN A 128 -1.18 -7.59 -5.21
CA ASN A 128 -0.82 -8.99 -5.12
C ASN A 128 -0.97 -9.58 -3.71
N ASN A 129 -1.32 -8.76 -2.73
CA ASN A 129 -1.53 -9.23 -1.36
C ASN A 129 -2.84 -10.03 -1.20
N CYS A 130 -2.89 -10.91 -0.22
CA CYS A 130 -4.05 -11.77 0.04
C CYS A 130 -5.32 -10.99 0.39
N ILE A 131 -5.23 -9.74 0.85
CA ILE A 131 -6.39 -8.87 1.13
C ILE A 131 -6.97 -8.20 -0.12
N ALA A 132 -6.24 -8.17 -1.24
CA ALA A 132 -6.63 -7.49 -2.47
C ALA A 132 -8.05 -7.87 -2.98
N PRO A 133 -8.50 -9.13 -2.90
CA PRO A 133 -9.85 -9.52 -3.33
C PRO A 133 -10.99 -8.83 -2.55
N ASN A 134 -10.71 -8.29 -1.36
CA ASN A 134 -11.69 -7.55 -0.57
C ASN A 134 -11.89 -6.11 -1.04
N LEU A 135 -10.94 -5.57 -1.80
CA LEU A 135 -10.87 -4.16 -2.20
C LEU A 135 -11.46 -3.96 -3.58
N LYS A 136 -12.41 -3.02 -3.70
CA LYS A 136 -13.05 -2.68 -4.97
C LYS A 136 -12.11 -1.91 -5.90
N ALA A 137 -11.28 -1.04 -5.35
CA ALA A 137 -10.24 -0.34 -6.07
C ALA A 137 -9.08 0.04 -5.14
N MET A 138 -7.90 0.22 -5.73
CA MET A 138 -6.67 0.54 -5.04
C MET A 138 -5.91 1.63 -5.79
N TRP A 139 -5.47 2.66 -5.07
CA TRP A 139 -4.62 3.74 -5.57
C TRP A 139 -3.35 3.80 -4.73
N GLY A 140 -2.22 3.87 -5.41
CA GLY A 140 -0.90 3.96 -4.79
C GLY A 140 0.14 4.41 -5.80
N CYS A 141 1.37 4.54 -5.34
CA CYS A 141 2.49 4.83 -6.23
C CYS A 141 2.77 3.64 -7.15
N GLU A 142 3.12 3.92 -8.41
CA GLU A 142 3.40 2.91 -9.43
C GLU A 142 4.75 3.16 -10.08
N PHE A 143 5.53 2.10 -10.28
CA PHE A 143 6.77 2.16 -11.05
C PHE A 143 6.52 2.05 -12.56
N HIS A 144 7.41 2.65 -13.33
CA HIS A 144 7.67 2.26 -14.69
C HIS A 144 8.72 1.15 -14.68
N TYR A 145 8.50 0.15 -15.52
CA TYR A 145 9.37 -1.03 -15.62
C TYR A 145 10.07 -1.04 -16.97
N GLY A 146 11.35 -1.38 -16.94
CA GLY A 146 12.14 -1.59 -18.13
C GLY A 146 11.80 -2.90 -18.86
N LYS A 147 12.58 -3.22 -19.90
CA LYS A 147 12.29 -4.35 -20.79
C LYS A 147 12.40 -5.71 -20.10
N GLU A 148 13.22 -5.82 -19.07
CA GLU A 148 13.40 -7.04 -18.29
C GLU A 148 12.56 -7.04 -16.99
N GLY A 149 11.68 -6.04 -16.85
CA GLY A 149 10.78 -5.89 -15.71
C GLY A 149 11.39 -5.18 -14.50
N GLU A 150 12.62 -4.66 -14.62
CA GLU A 150 13.30 -3.89 -13.58
C GLU A 150 12.61 -2.54 -13.33
N ILE A 151 12.64 -2.03 -12.09
CA ILE A 151 12.15 -0.70 -11.78
C ILE A 151 13.09 0.37 -12.33
N GLU A 152 12.55 1.32 -13.10
CA GLU A 152 13.33 2.42 -13.68
C GLU A 152 13.06 3.76 -13.02
N PHE A 153 11.78 4.11 -12.86
CA PHE A 153 11.37 5.36 -12.21
C PHE A 153 9.92 5.27 -11.70
N LEU A 154 9.54 6.21 -10.86
CA LEU A 154 8.19 6.35 -10.35
C LEU A 154 7.32 7.07 -11.39
N LYS A 155 6.41 6.34 -12.06
CA LYS A 155 5.53 6.92 -13.10
C LYS A 155 4.26 7.54 -12.52
N LYS A 156 3.85 7.12 -11.31
CA LYS A 156 2.65 7.64 -10.65
C LYS A 156 2.92 7.83 -9.17
N LEU A 157 2.64 9.01 -8.70
CA LEU A 157 2.74 9.41 -7.31
C LEU A 157 1.34 9.54 -6.71
N VAL A 158 1.12 8.95 -5.55
CA VAL A 158 -0.02 9.21 -4.67
C VAL A 158 0.55 9.72 -3.36
N THR A 159 0.09 10.86 -2.91
CA THR A 159 0.48 11.49 -1.65
C THR A 159 -0.74 12.08 -0.96
N HIS A 160 -0.67 12.24 0.35
CA HIS A 160 -1.72 12.83 1.18
C HIS A 160 -1.36 14.26 1.64
N THR A 161 -0.41 14.89 0.98
CA THR A 161 -0.04 16.31 1.23
C THR A 161 -0.86 17.26 0.38
#